data_3487daacdabf606923bbf67cb3f0f4b7
#
_entry.id   3487daacdabf606923bbf67cb3f0f4b7
#
_cell.length_a   1.000
_cell.length_b   1.000
_cell.length_c   1.000
_cell.angle_alpha   90.00
_cell.angle_beta   90.00
_cell.angle_gamma   90.00
#
_symmetry.space_group_name_H-M   'P 1'
#
loop_
_entity.id
_entity.type
_entity.pdbx_description
1 polymer ?
#
loop_
_entity_poly.entity_id
_entity_poly.type
_entity_poly.pdbx_seq_one_letter_code
_entity_poly.pdbx_strand_id
1 'polypeptide(L)'
;MLNYIVWDVNPELIDSFISLRWYSLMFLIGFLVGYKIVEKMFKHEGAPEKWLGSLLLWVMVGTIVGARLGHVFFYAWDYYSQHPIEILYTWEGGLASHGGAIGVLLAVLAFSKFTAKRSAFWTFDKLVVAVAMVAGLIRLGNLFNSEIFGHATDLPWGFMFVNSPEWHAMYAGQACHPTQIYEALCYFALFALLMWMYWKKDAQTRPGLLFGTFLVGTFLTRFFIEFIKNDQVDFEATMTLNMGQCLSIPFVLAGIGLIIYAMRRPAIHIDFPNRFADEKK
;
A
#
# COMPACT_ATOMS: atom_id res chain seq x y z
N MET A 1 -24.85 30.04 0.71
CA MET A 1 -24.38 29.25 -0.43
C MET A 1 -23.48 28.16 0.14
N LEU A 2 -23.82 26.88 -0.06
CA LEU A 2 -22.91 25.79 0.28
C LEU A 2 -21.72 25.91 -0.67
N ASN A 3 -20.54 26.18 -0.14
CA ASN A 3 -19.31 26.16 -0.92
C ASN A 3 -18.87 24.70 -1.03
N TYR A 4 -19.08 24.11 -2.17
CA TYR A 4 -18.54 22.79 -2.52
C TYR A 4 -17.53 22.93 -3.66
N ILE A 5 -16.70 21.93 -3.85
CA ILE A 5 -15.68 21.90 -4.89
C ILE A 5 -16.20 21.04 -6.04
N VAL A 6 -16.37 21.64 -7.23
CA VAL A 6 -16.66 20.86 -8.44
C VAL A 6 -15.37 20.21 -8.92
N TRP A 7 -15.30 18.88 -8.84
CA TRP A 7 -14.16 18.11 -9.28
C TRP A 7 -14.39 17.60 -10.70
N ASP A 8 -13.90 18.40 -11.65
CA ASP A 8 -14.01 18.16 -13.10
C ASP A 8 -12.61 17.98 -13.70
N VAL A 9 -11.84 17.06 -13.12
CA VAL A 9 -10.49 16.76 -13.61
C VAL A 9 -10.56 15.55 -14.51
N ASN A 10 -10.03 15.67 -15.74
CA ASN A 10 -9.88 14.54 -16.63
C ASN A 10 -8.92 13.51 -16.02
N PRO A 11 -9.31 12.23 -15.84
CA PRO A 11 -8.42 11.19 -15.34
C PRO A 11 -7.23 10.90 -16.28
N GLU A 12 -7.34 11.27 -17.54
CA GLU A 12 -6.29 11.11 -18.55
C GLU A 12 -5.44 12.38 -18.64
N LEU A 13 -4.13 12.25 -18.37
CA LEU A 13 -3.16 13.33 -18.50
C LEU A 13 -2.84 13.61 -20.00
N ILE A 14 -2.76 12.54 -20.79
CA ILE A 14 -2.51 12.58 -22.22
C ILE A 14 -3.53 11.67 -22.87
N ASP A 15 -4.40 12.25 -23.68
CA ASP A 15 -5.36 11.55 -24.53
C ASP A 15 -4.80 11.47 -25.96
N SER A 16 -4.02 10.43 -26.21
CA SER A 16 -3.42 10.17 -27.52
C SER A 16 -3.36 8.64 -27.76
N PHE A 17 -2.61 8.20 -28.77
CA PHE A 17 -2.41 6.78 -29.09
C PHE A 17 -1.95 5.94 -27.87
N ILE A 18 -1.28 6.55 -26.89
CA ILE A 18 -0.99 5.96 -25.58
C ILE A 18 -1.66 6.87 -24.55
N SER A 19 -2.79 6.44 -23.97
CA SER A 19 -3.45 7.17 -22.88
C SER A 19 -2.61 7.01 -21.59
N LEU A 20 -2.13 8.14 -21.06
CA LEU A 20 -1.43 8.18 -19.78
C LEU A 20 -2.42 8.72 -18.72
N ARG A 21 -2.72 7.93 -17.72
CA ARG A 21 -3.60 8.33 -16.61
C ARG A 21 -2.80 8.88 -15.43
N TRP A 22 -3.36 9.85 -14.72
CA TRP A 22 -2.80 10.35 -13.47
C TRP A 22 -2.55 9.23 -12.44
N TYR A 23 -3.45 8.25 -12.37
CA TYR A 23 -3.30 7.08 -11.49
C TYR A 23 -2.00 6.32 -11.78
N SER A 24 -1.73 6.04 -13.04
CA SER A 24 -0.51 5.34 -13.46
C SER A 24 0.74 6.16 -13.16
N LEU A 25 0.66 7.49 -13.31
CA LEU A 25 1.75 8.38 -12.98
C LEU A 25 2.04 8.40 -11.47
N MET A 26 1.00 8.48 -10.62
CA MET A 26 1.15 8.39 -9.16
C MET A 26 1.80 7.08 -8.73
N PHE A 27 1.40 5.97 -9.36
CA PHE A 27 2.00 4.66 -9.12
C PHE A 27 3.49 4.63 -9.52
N LEU A 28 3.83 5.16 -10.69
CA LEU A 28 5.22 5.23 -11.18
C LEU A 28 6.10 6.10 -10.28
N ILE A 29 5.63 7.30 -9.92
CA ILE A 29 6.33 8.20 -8.99
C ILE A 29 6.53 7.50 -7.65
N GLY A 30 5.47 6.87 -7.13
CA GLY A 30 5.52 6.12 -5.88
C GLY A 30 6.57 5.03 -5.90
N PHE A 31 6.62 4.25 -6.98
CA PHE A 31 7.61 3.20 -7.15
C PHE A 31 9.05 3.74 -7.19
N LEU A 32 9.32 4.78 -7.99
CA LEU A 32 10.66 5.36 -8.13
C LEU A 32 11.14 5.99 -6.82
N VAL A 33 10.30 6.77 -6.16
CA VAL A 33 10.64 7.42 -4.89
C VAL A 33 10.75 6.38 -3.77
N GLY A 34 9.85 5.40 -3.74
CA GLY A 34 9.90 4.28 -2.79
C GLY A 34 11.18 3.47 -2.90
N TYR A 35 11.60 3.17 -4.14
CA TYR A 35 12.88 2.52 -4.41
C TYR A 35 14.06 3.34 -3.83
N LYS A 36 14.08 4.66 -4.07
CA LYS A 36 15.13 5.55 -3.56
C LYS A 36 15.14 5.65 -2.02
N ILE A 37 13.98 5.60 -1.38
CA ILE A 37 13.88 5.58 0.08
C ILE A 37 14.52 4.30 0.62
N VAL A 38 14.15 3.13 0.10
CA VAL A 38 14.71 1.85 0.56
C VAL A 38 16.21 1.76 0.25
N GLU A 39 16.64 2.25 -0.92
CA GLU A 39 18.07 2.35 -1.27
C GLU A 39 18.85 3.16 -0.23
N LYS A 40 18.34 4.34 0.14
CA LYS A 40 18.96 5.20 1.13
C LYS A 40 19.05 4.53 2.52
N MET A 41 18.00 3.80 2.91
CA MET A 41 17.98 3.07 4.18
C MET A 41 18.97 1.89 4.16
N PHE A 42 19.06 1.15 3.05
CA PHE A 42 20.03 0.07 2.89
C PHE A 42 21.46 0.59 2.94
N LYS A 43 21.76 1.68 2.23
CA LYS A 43 23.07 2.33 2.27
C LYS A 43 23.43 2.85 3.67
N HIS A 44 22.46 3.43 4.37
CA HIS A 44 22.67 3.92 5.74
C HIS A 44 23.07 2.81 6.71
N GLU A 45 22.50 1.61 6.55
CA GLU A 45 22.84 0.46 7.38
C GLU A 45 24.01 -0.37 6.82
N GLY A 46 24.62 0.02 5.70
CA GLY A 46 25.73 -0.70 5.08
C GLY A 46 25.35 -2.02 4.40
N ALA A 47 24.06 -2.22 4.07
CA ALA A 47 23.60 -3.42 3.38
C ALA A 47 24.20 -3.50 1.96
N PRO A 48 24.55 -4.71 1.46
CA PRO A 48 25.09 -4.89 0.12
C PRO A 48 24.17 -4.33 -0.96
N GLU A 49 24.71 -3.56 -1.90
CA GLU A 49 23.95 -2.88 -2.96
C GLU A 49 23.10 -3.86 -3.80
N LYS A 50 23.65 -5.05 -4.10
CA LYS A 50 22.95 -6.11 -4.82
C LYS A 50 21.67 -6.61 -4.13
N TRP A 51 21.51 -6.37 -2.83
CA TRP A 51 20.31 -6.81 -2.12
C TRP A 51 19.08 -6.02 -2.51
N LEU A 52 19.23 -4.76 -2.88
CA LEU A 52 18.10 -3.95 -3.32
C LEU A 52 17.49 -4.47 -4.63
N GLY A 53 18.35 -4.74 -5.63
CA GLY A 53 17.91 -5.33 -6.88
C GLY A 53 17.30 -6.73 -6.69
N SER A 54 17.91 -7.54 -5.81
CA SER A 54 17.36 -8.86 -5.47
C SER A 54 16.01 -8.74 -4.76
N LEU A 55 15.84 -7.83 -3.80
CA LEU A 55 14.56 -7.59 -3.12
C LEU A 55 13.48 -7.17 -4.12
N LEU A 56 13.83 -6.26 -5.04
CA LEU A 56 12.93 -5.83 -6.09
C LEU A 56 12.44 -7.02 -6.92
N LEU A 57 13.37 -7.88 -7.37
CA LEU A 57 13.02 -9.08 -8.14
C LEU A 57 12.11 -10.03 -7.36
N TRP A 58 12.43 -10.31 -6.08
CA TRP A 58 11.59 -11.14 -5.21
C TRP A 58 10.17 -10.59 -5.09
N VAL A 59 10.05 -9.26 -4.83
CA VAL A 59 8.75 -8.59 -4.66
C VAL A 59 7.97 -8.58 -5.98
N MET A 60 8.60 -8.29 -7.12
CA MET A 60 7.94 -8.29 -8.43
C MET A 60 7.38 -9.69 -8.76
N VAL A 61 8.23 -10.72 -8.67
CA VAL A 61 7.80 -12.11 -8.94
C VAL A 61 6.71 -12.53 -7.96
N GLY A 62 6.92 -12.26 -6.67
CA GLY A 62 5.92 -12.60 -5.65
C GLY A 62 4.58 -11.91 -5.87
N THR A 63 4.58 -10.64 -6.28
CA THR A 63 3.35 -9.90 -6.59
C THR A 63 2.61 -10.53 -7.77
N ILE A 64 3.29 -10.78 -8.88
CA ILE A 64 2.67 -11.33 -10.10
C ILE A 64 2.14 -12.73 -9.83
N VAL A 65 2.97 -13.61 -9.29
CA VAL A 65 2.60 -15.00 -8.99
C VAL A 65 1.47 -15.05 -7.95
N GLY A 66 1.61 -14.26 -6.87
CA GLY A 66 0.59 -14.22 -5.83
C GLY A 66 -0.75 -13.69 -6.33
N ALA A 67 -0.73 -12.59 -7.11
CA ALA A 67 -1.96 -12.02 -7.68
C ALA A 67 -2.65 -13.00 -8.63
N ARG A 68 -1.88 -13.71 -9.48
CA ARG A 68 -2.42 -14.72 -10.39
C ARG A 68 -3.00 -15.90 -9.65
N LEU A 69 -2.25 -16.49 -8.73
CA LEU A 69 -2.72 -17.62 -7.94
C LEU A 69 -3.93 -17.23 -7.07
N GLY A 70 -3.93 -16.02 -6.50
CA GLY A 70 -5.09 -15.52 -5.77
C GLY A 70 -6.34 -15.44 -6.64
N HIS A 71 -6.23 -14.96 -7.88
CA HIS A 71 -7.34 -14.97 -8.82
C HIS A 71 -7.80 -16.41 -9.16
N VAL A 72 -6.87 -17.27 -9.51
CA VAL A 72 -7.15 -18.67 -9.86
C VAL A 72 -7.90 -19.38 -8.73
N PHE A 73 -7.40 -19.31 -7.50
CA PHE A 73 -7.97 -20.09 -6.40
C PHE A 73 -9.25 -19.50 -5.80
N PHE A 74 -9.40 -18.17 -5.77
CA PHE A 74 -10.53 -17.54 -5.10
C PHE A 74 -11.67 -17.16 -6.04
N TYR A 75 -11.41 -16.97 -7.36
CA TYR A 75 -12.41 -16.42 -8.27
C TYR A 75 -12.71 -17.29 -9.49
N ALA A 76 -11.77 -18.15 -9.91
CA ALA A 76 -11.93 -18.84 -11.18
C ALA A 76 -11.41 -20.31 -11.14
N TRP A 77 -11.47 -20.96 -9.98
CA TRP A 77 -10.98 -22.33 -9.81
C TRP A 77 -11.65 -23.33 -10.77
N ASP A 78 -12.97 -23.23 -10.95
CA ASP A 78 -13.74 -24.16 -11.81
C ASP A 78 -13.24 -24.14 -13.26
N TYR A 79 -12.82 -22.97 -13.74
CA TYR A 79 -12.25 -22.80 -15.07
C TYR A 79 -10.81 -23.32 -15.15
N TYR A 80 -9.93 -22.82 -14.25
CA TYR A 80 -8.50 -23.13 -14.32
C TYR A 80 -8.15 -24.56 -13.92
N SER A 81 -9.00 -25.25 -13.16
CA SER A 81 -8.84 -26.67 -12.89
C SER A 81 -8.94 -27.54 -14.16
N GLN A 82 -9.67 -27.06 -15.18
CA GLN A 82 -9.81 -27.71 -16.48
C GLN A 82 -8.79 -27.22 -17.51
N HIS A 83 -8.24 -26.01 -17.31
CA HIS A 83 -7.30 -25.34 -18.22
C HIS A 83 -6.01 -24.92 -17.49
N PRO A 84 -5.22 -25.85 -16.91
CA PRO A 84 -4.10 -25.52 -16.00
C PRO A 84 -2.96 -24.74 -16.68
N ILE A 85 -2.76 -24.87 -17.97
CA ILE A 85 -1.74 -24.12 -18.73
C ILE A 85 -2.07 -22.62 -18.75
N GLU A 86 -3.33 -22.26 -18.79
CA GLU A 86 -3.78 -20.87 -18.86
C GLU A 86 -3.53 -20.09 -17.55
N ILE A 87 -3.22 -20.80 -16.46
CA ILE A 87 -2.74 -20.17 -15.22
C ILE A 87 -1.49 -19.30 -15.49
N LEU A 88 -0.67 -19.67 -16.45
CA LEU A 88 0.56 -18.94 -16.81
C LEU A 88 0.31 -17.69 -17.65
N TYR A 89 -0.88 -17.51 -18.24
CA TYR A 89 -1.22 -16.39 -19.13
C TYR A 89 -1.60 -15.15 -18.34
N THR A 90 -0.63 -14.60 -17.60
CA THR A 90 -0.83 -13.41 -16.75
C THR A 90 -1.14 -12.13 -17.54
N TRP A 91 -0.83 -12.11 -18.83
CA TRP A 91 -1.11 -10.99 -19.75
C TRP A 91 -2.57 -10.88 -20.19
N GLU A 92 -3.37 -11.91 -19.97
CA GLU A 92 -4.81 -11.90 -20.25
C GLU A 92 -5.65 -11.29 -19.10
N GLY A 93 -4.98 -10.82 -18.05
CA GLY A 93 -5.63 -10.29 -16.87
C GLY A 93 -5.85 -11.35 -15.78
N GLY A 94 -6.89 -11.21 -14.97
CA GLY A 94 -7.17 -12.16 -13.89
C GLY A 94 -6.11 -12.10 -12.78
N LEU A 95 -5.98 -10.93 -12.14
CA LEU A 95 -5.06 -10.68 -11.03
C LEU A 95 -5.85 -10.22 -9.80
N ALA A 96 -5.66 -10.87 -8.66
CA ALA A 96 -6.32 -10.54 -7.41
C ALA A 96 -5.37 -9.78 -6.46
N SER A 97 -5.79 -8.61 -5.99
CA SER A 97 -4.97 -7.74 -5.13
C SER A 97 -4.56 -8.41 -3.82
N HIS A 98 -5.46 -9.18 -3.20
CA HIS A 98 -5.11 -9.89 -1.95
C HIS A 98 -4.10 -11.01 -2.18
N GLY A 99 -4.19 -11.71 -3.32
CA GLY A 99 -3.17 -12.67 -3.72
C GLY A 99 -1.81 -12.01 -3.90
N GLY A 100 -1.79 -10.82 -4.53
CA GLY A 100 -0.58 -10.00 -4.67
C GLY A 100 0.01 -9.61 -3.31
N ALA A 101 -0.81 -9.17 -2.36
CA ALA A 101 -0.36 -8.82 -1.01
C ALA A 101 0.27 -10.02 -0.28
N ILE A 102 -0.36 -11.20 -0.34
CA ILE A 102 0.20 -12.44 0.22
C ILE A 102 1.51 -12.77 -0.48
N GLY A 103 1.57 -12.64 -1.80
CA GLY A 103 2.78 -12.87 -2.59
C GLY A 103 3.95 -11.97 -2.19
N VAL A 104 3.69 -10.68 -1.93
CA VAL A 104 4.70 -9.74 -1.41
C VAL A 104 5.21 -10.18 -0.04
N LEU A 105 4.31 -10.56 0.88
CA LEU A 105 4.71 -11.04 2.21
C LEU A 105 5.61 -12.26 2.11
N LEU A 106 5.24 -13.25 1.31
CA LEU A 106 6.03 -14.46 1.08
C LEU A 106 7.37 -14.16 0.41
N ALA A 107 7.39 -13.24 -0.56
CA ALA A 107 8.62 -12.79 -1.23
C ALA A 107 9.59 -12.14 -0.25
N VAL A 108 9.12 -11.28 0.65
CA VAL A 108 9.96 -10.65 1.68
C VAL A 108 10.50 -11.70 2.66
N LEU A 109 9.68 -12.66 3.06
CA LEU A 109 10.13 -13.78 3.90
C LEU A 109 11.22 -14.61 3.18
N ALA A 110 11.01 -14.94 1.91
CA ALA A 110 11.96 -15.68 1.10
C ALA A 110 13.26 -14.89 0.89
N PHE A 111 13.19 -13.62 0.52
CA PHE A 111 14.36 -12.74 0.42
C PHE A 111 15.14 -12.69 1.74
N SER A 112 14.43 -12.49 2.84
CA SER A 112 15.06 -12.39 4.17
C SER A 112 15.76 -13.69 4.57
N LYS A 113 15.18 -14.85 4.23
CA LYS A 113 15.74 -16.16 4.54
C LYS A 113 16.89 -16.57 3.60
N PHE A 114 16.70 -16.43 2.30
CA PHE A 114 17.62 -17.01 1.30
C PHE A 114 18.69 -16.03 0.83
N THR A 115 18.37 -14.74 0.75
CA THR A 115 19.28 -13.71 0.23
C THR A 115 19.96 -12.91 1.35
N ALA A 116 19.18 -12.25 2.19
CA ALA A 116 19.70 -11.37 3.23
C ALA A 116 20.20 -12.16 4.45
N LYS A 117 19.65 -13.34 4.72
CA LYS A 117 19.92 -14.15 5.92
C LYS A 117 19.75 -13.32 7.21
N ARG A 118 18.69 -12.49 7.25
CA ARG A 118 18.33 -11.57 8.33
C ARG A 118 16.87 -11.78 8.74
N SER A 119 16.52 -11.18 9.88
CA SER A 119 15.11 -11.16 10.29
C SER A 119 14.23 -10.52 9.21
N ALA A 120 13.09 -11.12 8.89
CA ALA A 120 12.12 -10.56 7.96
C ALA A 120 11.61 -9.17 8.42
N PHE A 121 11.53 -8.94 9.72
CA PHE A 121 11.16 -7.64 10.28
C PHE A 121 12.14 -6.54 9.90
N TRP A 122 13.44 -6.85 9.76
CA TRP A 122 14.43 -5.89 9.24
C TRP A 122 14.07 -5.41 7.83
N THR A 123 13.63 -6.30 6.96
CA THR A 123 13.23 -5.97 5.59
C THR A 123 11.87 -5.25 5.57
N PHE A 124 10.88 -5.76 6.31
CA PHE A 124 9.57 -5.13 6.41
C PHE A 124 9.65 -3.69 6.90
N ASP A 125 10.45 -3.41 7.93
CA ASP A 125 10.60 -2.08 8.49
C ASP A 125 11.05 -1.03 7.45
N LYS A 126 11.84 -1.42 6.44
CA LYS A 126 12.25 -0.52 5.37
C LYS A 126 11.18 -0.38 4.30
N LEU A 127 10.57 -1.50 3.92
CA LEU A 127 9.53 -1.49 2.89
C LEU A 127 8.32 -0.68 3.29
N VAL A 128 7.84 -0.81 4.53
CA VAL A 128 6.62 -0.12 4.96
C VAL A 128 6.74 1.40 4.98
N VAL A 129 7.96 1.94 5.13
CA VAL A 129 8.18 3.39 4.99
C VAL A 129 7.87 3.84 3.56
N ALA A 130 8.38 3.11 2.57
CA ALA A 130 8.08 3.39 1.17
C ALA A 130 6.60 3.13 0.86
N VAL A 131 6.03 2.04 1.36
CA VAL A 131 4.61 1.66 1.15
C VAL A 131 3.66 2.71 1.70
N ALA A 132 3.94 3.33 2.86
CA ALA A 132 3.10 4.40 3.41
C ALA A 132 3.02 5.61 2.47
N MET A 133 4.14 6.01 1.86
CA MET A 133 4.16 7.09 0.87
C MET A 133 3.41 6.69 -0.40
N VAL A 134 3.68 5.48 -0.92
CA VAL A 134 3.01 4.96 -2.12
C VAL A 134 1.51 4.88 -1.92
N ALA A 135 1.05 4.43 -0.74
CA ALA A 135 -0.37 4.39 -0.39
C ALA A 135 -1.02 5.77 -0.48
N GLY A 136 -0.36 6.82 0.02
CA GLY A 136 -0.84 8.20 -0.13
C GLY A 136 -0.95 8.64 -1.59
N LEU A 137 0.05 8.34 -2.41
CA LEU A 137 0.03 8.66 -3.85
C LEU A 137 -1.06 7.89 -4.60
N ILE A 138 -1.29 6.62 -4.26
CA ILE A 138 -2.38 5.82 -4.83
C ILE A 138 -3.73 6.46 -4.50
N ARG A 139 -3.94 6.97 -3.28
CA ARG A 139 -5.18 7.67 -2.93
C ARG A 139 -5.38 8.95 -3.74
N LEU A 140 -4.32 9.71 -4.01
CA LEU A 140 -4.39 10.82 -4.95
C LEU A 140 -4.74 10.35 -6.37
N GLY A 141 -4.20 9.21 -6.81
CA GLY A 141 -4.58 8.55 -8.06
C GLY A 141 -6.07 8.23 -8.13
N ASN A 142 -6.64 7.66 -7.05
CA ASN A 142 -8.08 7.40 -6.95
C ASN A 142 -8.91 8.70 -7.03
N LEU A 143 -8.42 9.80 -6.44
CA LEU A 143 -9.06 11.11 -6.56
C LEU A 143 -9.14 11.57 -8.02
N PHE A 144 -8.05 11.46 -8.78
CA PHE A 144 -8.04 11.81 -10.20
C PHE A 144 -8.97 10.93 -11.04
N ASN A 145 -9.13 9.66 -10.65
CA ASN A 145 -10.10 8.75 -11.29
C ASN A 145 -11.55 9.02 -10.84
N SER A 146 -11.79 9.94 -9.89
CA SER A 146 -13.13 10.20 -9.32
C SER A 146 -13.78 8.94 -8.73
N GLU A 147 -12.99 8.08 -8.07
CA GLU A 147 -13.43 6.80 -7.50
C GLU A 147 -13.16 6.72 -5.99
N ILE A 148 -13.89 5.84 -5.27
CA ILE A 148 -13.67 5.57 -3.84
C ILE A 148 -13.88 6.83 -2.98
N PHE A 149 -14.88 7.64 -3.27
CA PHE A 149 -15.34 8.75 -2.44
C PHE A 149 -16.29 8.28 -1.33
N GLY A 150 -16.62 9.18 -0.38
CA GLY A 150 -17.50 8.85 0.73
C GLY A 150 -18.94 9.31 0.51
N HIS A 151 -19.75 9.16 1.56
CA HIS A 151 -21.16 9.59 1.58
C HIS A 151 -21.35 11.08 1.29
N ALA A 152 -22.59 11.47 0.97
CA ALA A 152 -22.96 12.85 0.81
C ALA A 152 -22.66 13.67 2.07
N THR A 153 -22.24 14.94 1.87
CA THR A 153 -21.86 15.83 2.96
C THR A 153 -22.24 17.28 2.66
N ASP A 154 -22.61 18.02 3.71
CA ASP A 154 -22.85 19.46 3.66
C ASP A 154 -21.61 20.28 4.05
N LEU A 155 -20.46 19.64 4.25
CA LEU A 155 -19.24 20.32 4.62
C LEU A 155 -18.70 21.20 3.47
N PRO A 156 -18.14 22.38 3.78
CA PRO A 156 -17.73 23.36 2.76
C PRO A 156 -16.59 22.88 1.86
N TRP A 157 -15.94 21.78 2.19
CA TRP A 157 -14.89 21.12 1.38
C TRP A 157 -15.38 19.80 0.75
N GLY A 158 -16.69 19.59 0.66
CA GLY A 158 -17.26 18.46 -0.07
C GLY A 158 -16.99 18.56 -1.58
N PHE A 159 -16.80 17.44 -2.25
CA PHE A 159 -16.50 17.36 -3.69
C PHE A 159 -17.70 16.83 -4.48
N MET A 160 -17.98 17.43 -5.62
CA MET A 160 -18.89 16.90 -6.63
C MET A 160 -18.06 16.24 -7.73
N PHE A 161 -18.10 14.92 -7.80
CA PHE A 161 -17.29 14.11 -8.72
C PHE A 161 -17.97 13.97 -10.08
N VAL A 162 -18.05 15.06 -10.84
CA VAL A 162 -18.85 15.15 -12.07
C VAL A 162 -18.43 14.19 -13.19
N ASN A 163 -17.23 13.65 -13.12
CA ASN A 163 -16.74 12.65 -14.08
C ASN A 163 -16.96 11.20 -13.62
N SER A 164 -17.58 10.98 -12.44
CA SER A 164 -17.85 9.65 -11.91
C SER A 164 -19.26 9.16 -12.28
N PRO A 165 -19.40 8.06 -13.04
CA PRO A 165 -20.71 7.43 -13.26
C PRO A 165 -21.39 6.99 -11.95
N GLU A 166 -20.61 6.50 -10.99
CA GLU A 166 -21.08 6.09 -9.67
C GLU A 166 -21.68 7.26 -8.90
N TRP A 167 -21.01 8.43 -8.91
CA TRP A 167 -21.53 9.64 -8.26
C TRP A 167 -22.84 10.10 -8.89
N HIS A 168 -22.95 10.07 -10.22
CA HIS A 168 -24.22 10.40 -10.92
C HIS A 168 -25.36 9.46 -10.56
N ALA A 169 -25.07 8.16 -10.37
CA ALA A 169 -26.08 7.18 -10.01
C ALA A 169 -26.57 7.34 -8.55
N MET A 170 -25.66 7.66 -7.61
CA MET A 170 -25.95 7.67 -6.17
C MET A 170 -26.24 9.05 -5.61
N TYR A 171 -25.56 10.10 -6.10
CA TYR A 171 -25.46 11.40 -5.43
C TYR A 171 -25.59 12.60 -6.38
N ALA A 172 -26.23 12.46 -7.54
CA ALA A 172 -26.33 13.53 -8.53
C ALA A 172 -26.75 14.87 -7.90
N GLY A 173 -25.86 15.88 -7.97
CA GLY A 173 -26.09 17.21 -7.41
C GLY A 173 -25.72 17.38 -5.93
N GLN A 174 -25.25 16.35 -5.24
CA GLN A 174 -24.79 16.43 -3.85
C GLN A 174 -23.27 16.37 -3.76
N ALA A 175 -22.68 17.15 -2.83
CA ALA A 175 -21.26 17.00 -2.53
C ALA A 175 -21.01 15.76 -1.66
N CYS A 176 -19.89 15.11 -1.86
CA CYS A 176 -19.47 13.91 -1.11
C CYS A 176 -18.15 14.16 -0.37
N HIS A 177 -17.89 13.35 0.65
CA HIS A 177 -16.60 13.37 1.35
C HIS A 177 -15.47 12.94 0.40
N PRO A 178 -14.40 13.76 0.21
CA PRO A 178 -13.22 13.36 -0.54
C PRO A 178 -12.33 12.44 0.32
N THR A 179 -12.81 11.21 0.57
CA THR A 179 -12.12 10.24 1.45
C THR A 179 -10.74 9.89 0.95
N GLN A 180 -10.49 9.99 -0.35
CA GLN A 180 -9.17 9.82 -0.96
C GLN A 180 -8.16 10.83 -0.40
N ILE A 181 -8.56 12.11 -0.22
CA ILE A 181 -7.70 13.15 0.36
C ILE A 181 -7.45 12.86 1.84
N TYR A 182 -8.48 12.46 2.58
CA TYR A 182 -8.33 12.14 4.01
C TYR A 182 -7.37 10.98 4.22
N GLU A 183 -7.53 9.90 3.46
CA GLU A 183 -6.62 8.74 3.50
C GLU A 183 -5.20 9.15 3.07
N ALA A 184 -5.04 9.94 1.99
CA ALA A 184 -3.74 10.40 1.53
C ALA A 184 -2.98 11.20 2.61
N LEU A 185 -3.66 12.15 3.25
CA LEU A 185 -3.09 12.95 4.34
C LEU A 185 -2.65 12.08 5.52
N CYS A 186 -3.47 11.12 5.93
CA CYS A 186 -3.13 10.18 6.99
C CYS A 186 -1.91 9.32 6.62
N TYR A 187 -1.84 8.83 5.39
CA TYR A 187 -0.71 8.00 4.93
C TYR A 187 0.57 8.81 4.76
N PHE A 188 0.50 10.05 4.31
CA PHE A 188 1.67 10.93 4.29
C PHE A 188 2.13 11.33 5.70
N ALA A 189 1.21 11.56 6.63
CA ALA A 189 1.55 11.79 8.04
C ALA A 189 2.21 10.54 8.66
N LEU A 190 1.68 9.35 8.36
CA LEU A 190 2.29 8.08 8.77
C LEU A 190 3.68 7.91 8.16
N PHE A 191 3.85 8.20 6.88
CA PHE A 191 5.16 8.19 6.22
C PHE A 191 6.15 9.12 6.93
N ALA A 192 5.76 10.36 7.22
CA ALA A 192 6.58 11.32 7.93
C ALA A 192 6.95 10.82 9.34
N LEU A 193 6.01 10.21 10.05
CA LEU A 193 6.25 9.59 11.36
C LEU A 193 7.27 8.45 11.27
N LEU A 194 7.11 7.52 10.31
CA LEU A 194 8.03 6.40 10.12
C LEU A 194 9.44 6.88 9.75
N MET A 195 9.54 7.88 8.86
CA MET A 195 10.81 8.52 8.51
C MET A 195 11.46 9.18 9.73
N TRP A 196 10.70 9.90 10.54
CA TRP A 196 11.19 10.49 11.78
C TRP A 196 11.66 9.42 12.78
N MET A 197 10.89 8.36 12.96
CA MET A 197 11.27 7.24 13.83
C MET A 197 12.56 6.57 13.35
N TYR A 198 12.71 6.36 12.05
CA TYR A 198 13.91 5.75 11.48
C TYR A 198 15.14 6.63 11.67
N TRP A 199 15.09 7.92 11.26
CA TRP A 199 16.25 8.80 11.19
C TRP A 199 16.60 9.54 12.49
N LYS A 200 15.65 9.68 13.42
CA LYS A 200 15.81 10.48 14.64
C LYS A 200 15.63 9.69 15.93
N LYS A 201 15.03 8.51 15.87
CA LYS A 201 14.74 7.68 17.05
C LYS A 201 15.39 6.30 16.99
N ASP A 202 16.28 6.09 16.04
CA ASP A 202 17.02 4.84 15.86
C ASP A 202 16.12 3.60 15.83
N ALA A 203 14.91 3.74 15.24
CA ALA A 203 13.93 2.65 15.18
C ALA A 203 14.45 1.43 14.40
N GLN A 204 15.46 1.61 13.52
CA GLN A 204 16.15 0.52 12.82
C GLN A 204 16.83 -0.48 13.77
N THR A 205 17.15 -0.06 15.00
CA THR A 205 17.73 -0.94 16.03
C THR A 205 16.71 -1.88 16.66
N ARG A 206 15.42 -1.70 16.37
CA ARG A 206 14.29 -2.46 16.93
C ARG A 206 13.43 -3.09 15.82
N PRO A 207 13.92 -4.19 15.17
CA PRO A 207 13.20 -4.81 14.06
C PRO A 207 11.76 -5.18 14.42
N GLY A 208 10.82 -4.76 13.56
CA GLY A 208 9.39 -4.89 13.75
C GLY A 208 8.69 -3.65 14.30
N LEU A 209 9.44 -2.65 14.78
CA LEU A 209 8.86 -1.43 15.34
C LEU A 209 8.18 -0.57 14.26
N LEU A 210 8.86 -0.33 13.14
CA LEU A 210 8.29 0.45 12.03
C LEU A 210 7.14 -0.31 11.37
N PHE A 211 7.30 -1.62 11.19
CA PHE A 211 6.23 -2.46 10.63
C PHE A 211 4.99 -2.48 11.53
N GLY A 212 5.16 -2.64 12.84
CA GLY A 212 4.05 -2.56 13.78
C GLY A 212 3.36 -1.19 13.77
N THR A 213 4.14 -0.09 13.75
CA THR A 213 3.60 1.28 13.66
C THR A 213 2.85 1.50 12.35
N PHE A 214 3.36 0.99 11.25
CA PHE A 214 2.69 1.04 9.94
C PHE A 214 1.34 0.32 9.97
N LEU A 215 1.29 -0.90 10.52
CA LEU A 215 0.04 -1.65 10.63
C LEU A 215 -1.00 -0.89 11.45
N VAL A 216 -0.62 -0.41 12.63
CA VAL A 216 -1.52 0.39 13.48
C VAL A 216 -1.98 1.64 12.73
N GLY A 217 -1.07 2.44 12.19
CA GLY A 217 -1.40 3.69 11.51
C GLY A 217 -2.31 3.48 10.30
N THR A 218 -1.99 2.53 9.43
CA THR A 218 -2.76 2.27 8.21
C THR A 218 -4.15 1.71 8.52
N PHE A 219 -4.23 0.67 9.36
CA PHE A 219 -5.50 0.00 9.61
C PHE A 219 -6.41 0.77 10.58
N LEU A 220 -5.84 1.58 11.47
CA LEU A 220 -6.63 2.50 12.29
C LEU A 220 -7.22 3.64 11.44
N THR A 221 -6.42 4.21 10.54
CA THR A 221 -6.92 5.19 9.55
C THR A 221 -8.07 4.60 8.74
N ARG A 222 -7.87 3.38 8.19
CA ARG A 222 -8.92 2.69 7.43
C ARG A 222 -10.16 2.47 8.27
N PHE A 223 -10.03 1.98 9.49
CA PHE A 223 -11.16 1.73 10.39
C PHE A 223 -12.04 2.97 10.59
N PHE A 224 -11.44 4.14 10.81
CA PHE A 224 -12.20 5.37 11.03
C PHE A 224 -12.76 5.96 9.74
N ILE A 225 -12.02 5.94 8.64
CA ILE A 225 -12.50 6.50 7.37
C ILE A 225 -13.62 5.66 6.78
N GLU A 226 -13.64 4.37 7.04
CA GLU A 226 -14.69 3.47 6.57
C GLU A 226 -16.10 3.86 7.08
N PHE A 227 -16.23 4.59 8.21
CA PHE A 227 -17.52 5.14 8.67
C PHE A 227 -18.13 6.19 7.75
N ILE A 228 -17.33 6.85 6.94
CA ILE A 228 -17.78 7.92 6.03
C ILE A 228 -17.64 7.52 4.56
N LYS A 229 -17.25 6.30 4.29
CA LYS A 229 -17.05 5.71 2.97
C LYS A 229 -18.28 4.95 2.53
N ASN A 230 -18.54 4.91 1.23
CA ASN A 230 -19.64 4.12 0.68
C ASN A 230 -19.39 2.63 0.85
N ASP A 231 -20.45 1.87 1.11
CA ASP A 231 -20.41 0.41 1.11
C ASP A 231 -19.95 -0.08 -0.28
N GLN A 232 -19.04 -1.05 -0.29
CA GLN A 232 -18.48 -1.56 -1.55
C GLN A 232 -19.25 -2.76 -2.09
N VAL A 233 -20.07 -3.39 -1.24
CA VAL A 233 -20.90 -4.56 -1.58
C VAL A 233 -22.23 -4.49 -0.81
N ASP A 234 -23.30 -4.94 -1.44
CA ASP A 234 -24.67 -4.78 -0.93
C ASP A 234 -24.89 -5.37 0.47
N PHE A 235 -24.19 -6.46 0.81
CA PHE A 235 -24.36 -7.10 2.11
C PHE A 235 -23.78 -6.29 3.29
N GLU A 236 -22.88 -5.32 3.02
CA GLU A 236 -22.30 -4.44 4.06
C GLU A 236 -23.37 -3.55 4.68
N ALA A 237 -24.40 -3.16 3.94
CA ALA A 237 -25.51 -2.34 4.43
C ALA A 237 -26.27 -2.93 5.64
N THR A 238 -26.16 -4.25 5.87
CA THR A 238 -26.77 -4.94 7.02
C THR A 238 -25.80 -5.18 8.19
N MET A 239 -24.52 -4.83 8.02
CA MET A 239 -23.50 -5.07 9.04
C MET A 239 -23.38 -3.87 10.00
N THR A 240 -23.13 -4.16 11.28
CA THR A 240 -22.80 -3.11 12.28
C THR A 240 -21.43 -2.49 12.02
N LEU A 241 -20.47 -3.29 11.60
CA LEU A 241 -19.15 -2.89 11.12
C LEU A 241 -18.97 -3.51 9.73
N ASN A 242 -18.57 -2.71 8.74
CA ASN A 242 -18.34 -3.22 7.39
C ASN A 242 -17.08 -4.12 7.33
N MET A 243 -16.87 -4.80 6.20
CA MET A 243 -15.74 -5.71 6.01
C MET A 243 -14.39 -5.01 6.15
N GLY A 244 -14.30 -3.75 5.71
CA GLY A 244 -13.09 -2.95 5.86
C GLY A 244 -12.70 -2.73 7.32
N GLN A 245 -13.69 -2.46 8.19
CA GLN A 245 -13.51 -2.31 9.63
C GLN A 245 -13.18 -3.64 10.31
N CYS A 246 -13.95 -4.69 10.02
CA CYS A 246 -13.71 -6.02 10.57
C CYS A 246 -12.30 -6.54 10.25
N LEU A 247 -11.84 -6.36 9.01
CA LEU A 247 -10.50 -6.77 8.59
C LEU A 247 -9.41 -5.87 9.20
N SER A 248 -9.70 -4.63 9.57
CA SER A 248 -8.71 -3.72 10.16
C SER A 248 -8.34 -4.11 11.59
N ILE A 249 -9.29 -4.61 12.36
CA ILE A 249 -9.09 -4.96 13.79
C ILE A 249 -7.91 -5.93 14.00
N PRO A 250 -7.84 -7.10 13.34
CA PRO A 250 -6.75 -8.05 13.57
C PRO A 250 -5.38 -7.46 13.19
N PHE A 251 -5.30 -6.60 12.16
CA PHE A 251 -4.05 -5.95 11.79
C PHE A 251 -3.61 -4.89 12.79
N VAL A 252 -4.54 -4.14 13.37
CA VAL A 252 -4.24 -3.19 14.46
C VAL A 252 -3.70 -3.96 15.68
N LEU A 253 -4.35 -5.05 16.08
CA LEU A 253 -3.91 -5.88 17.20
C LEU A 253 -2.54 -6.50 16.95
N ALA A 254 -2.29 -7.01 15.74
CA ALA A 254 -0.99 -7.54 15.33
C ALA A 254 0.09 -6.45 15.37
N GLY A 255 -0.23 -5.24 14.89
CA GLY A 255 0.68 -4.10 14.93
C GLY A 255 1.04 -3.68 16.36
N ILE A 256 0.06 -3.61 17.26
CA ILE A 256 0.29 -3.34 18.70
C ILE A 256 1.18 -4.43 19.31
N GLY A 257 0.89 -5.71 19.01
CA GLY A 257 1.71 -6.84 19.46
C GLY A 257 3.17 -6.74 18.98
N LEU A 258 3.40 -6.34 17.71
CA LEU A 258 4.73 -6.14 17.16
C LEU A 258 5.47 -4.95 17.81
N ILE A 259 4.78 -3.85 18.08
CA ILE A 259 5.36 -2.71 18.79
C ILE A 259 5.83 -3.14 20.18
N ILE A 260 4.95 -3.82 20.94
CA ILE A 260 5.28 -4.32 22.28
C ILE A 260 6.47 -5.30 22.20
N TYR A 261 6.46 -6.21 21.24
CA TYR A 261 7.54 -7.16 21.01
C TYR A 261 8.88 -6.45 20.74
N ALA A 262 8.89 -5.47 19.83
CA ALA A 262 10.08 -4.72 19.47
C ALA A 262 10.61 -3.86 20.62
N MET A 263 9.71 -3.26 21.41
CA MET A 263 10.09 -2.41 22.56
C MET A 263 10.62 -3.20 23.77
N ARG A 264 10.16 -4.44 23.96
CA ARG A 264 10.62 -5.31 25.06
C ARG A 264 11.97 -5.97 24.79
N ARG A 265 12.45 -5.96 23.55
CA ARG A 265 13.75 -6.53 23.19
C ARG A 265 14.86 -5.48 23.28
N PRO A 266 16.11 -5.88 23.59
CA PRO A 266 17.23 -4.98 23.51
C PRO A 266 17.41 -4.45 22.09
N ALA A 267 17.89 -3.23 21.97
CA ALA A 267 18.24 -2.66 20.67
C ALA A 267 19.38 -3.47 20.03
N ILE A 268 19.26 -3.74 18.74
CA ILE A 268 20.24 -4.51 17.97
C ILE A 268 20.94 -3.54 17.02
N HIS A 269 22.23 -3.32 17.21
CA HIS A 269 23.05 -2.65 16.22
C HIS A 269 23.48 -3.71 15.18
N ILE A 270 23.05 -3.53 13.94
CA ILE A 270 23.42 -4.42 12.85
C ILE A 270 24.59 -3.78 12.12
N ASP A 271 25.80 -4.20 12.47
CA ASP A 271 27.00 -3.85 11.71
C ASP A 271 27.10 -4.81 10.52
N PHE A 272 26.92 -4.29 9.33
CA PHE A 272 27.34 -5.00 8.12
C PHE A 272 28.85 -4.81 8.00
N PRO A 273 29.65 -5.89 7.85
CA PRO A 273 31.06 -5.73 7.57
C PRO A 273 31.20 -4.85 6.32
N ASN A 274 32.05 -3.82 6.41
CA ASN A 274 32.32 -2.88 5.32
C ASN A 274 32.87 -3.63 4.10
N ARG A 275 32.01 -4.25 3.29
CA ARG A 275 32.37 -4.92 2.03
C ARG A 275 32.66 -3.94 0.89
N PHE A 276 32.38 -2.64 1.05
CA PHE A 276 32.77 -1.62 0.07
C PHE A 276 34.29 -1.34 0.05
N ALA A 277 35.05 -1.83 1.04
CA ALA A 277 36.51 -1.71 1.06
C ALA A 277 37.21 -2.75 0.13
N ASP A 278 36.56 -3.88 -0.15
CA ASP A 278 37.19 -4.98 -0.88
C ASP A 278 36.90 -4.97 -2.39
N GLU A 279 35.96 -4.16 -2.87
CA GLU A 279 35.70 -3.98 -4.32
C GLU A 279 36.54 -2.89 -4.99
N LYS A 280 37.44 -2.25 -4.25
CA LYS A 280 38.42 -1.25 -4.77
C LYS A 280 39.85 -1.79 -4.85
N LYS A 281 40.05 -3.09 -4.80
CA LYS A 281 41.36 -3.70 -5.10
C LYS A 281 41.30 -4.50 -6.38
#